data_8e0c647fff56317cc8fa3303d590c246
#
_entry.id   8e0c647fff56317cc8fa3303d590c246
#
_cell.length_a   1.000
_cell.length_b   1.000
_cell.length_c   1.000
_cell.angle_alpha   90.00
_cell.angle_beta   90.00
_cell.angle_gamma   90.00
#
_symmetry.space_group_name_H-M   'P 1'
#
loop_
_entity.id
_entity.type
_entity.pdbx_description
1 polymer ?
#
loop_
_entity_poly.entity_id
_entity_poly.type
_entity_poly.pdbx_seq_one_letter_code
_entity_poly.pdbx_strand_id
1 'polypeptide(L)'
;MEVNLGKLAFDIDFHPSDHLISAGLINGDLLLYRYSADSLPQRLLEVHAHTESCRAVRFINNGRAIVTGSPDCSILATDVETGSAIARLEDAHGDAVNRIINLTESTIASGDDGGCIKVWDTRQRSCCNTFQAHEDYISDMTLASDSMKLVGTSGDGTLSVCNLRRNKIQAQSEYSEDELLSVVIMKNGRKVVCGSQSGTLLLYSWGHFNDCSDRFIDLSPNCVDALLKLDEDRIITGSENGLISLVGILPNRIIQPIAEHSEYPVERLDVVAASIISIMSRLSFIKFMQIWDLDDLLQDSGRTLKRQTAVEDSDGDGMDLDINTPKSNKGTKRQSASKGLGLNSSNDFFADL
;
A
#
# COMPACT_ATOMS: atom_id res chain seq x y z
N MET A 1 17.25 -9.33 4.22
CA MET A 1 18.28 -9.49 3.14
C MET A 1 18.30 -8.21 2.32
N GLU A 2 19.48 -7.77 1.90
CA GLU A 2 19.64 -6.55 1.11
C GLU A 2 20.23 -6.88 -0.27
N VAL A 3 19.68 -6.30 -1.33
CA VAL A 3 20.09 -6.50 -2.72
C VAL A 3 20.54 -5.17 -3.30
N ASN A 4 21.81 -5.06 -3.70
CA ASN A 4 22.30 -3.88 -4.38
C ASN A 4 21.93 -3.92 -5.87
N LEU A 5 21.04 -3.03 -6.30
CA LEU A 5 20.59 -2.92 -7.68
C LEU A 5 21.53 -2.06 -8.56
N GLY A 6 22.47 -1.34 -7.95
CA GLY A 6 23.43 -0.47 -8.66
C GLY A 6 22.83 0.85 -9.14
N LYS A 7 21.52 0.93 -9.38
CA LYS A 7 20.76 2.10 -9.84
C LYS A 7 19.42 2.17 -9.12
N LEU A 8 18.78 3.33 -9.19
CA LEU A 8 17.45 3.55 -8.63
C LEU A 8 16.42 2.65 -9.32
N ALA A 9 15.62 1.94 -8.53
CA ALA A 9 14.48 1.17 -9.01
C ALA A 9 13.18 1.98 -8.90
N PHE A 10 12.22 1.68 -9.77
CA PHE A 10 10.87 2.27 -9.78
C PHE A 10 9.78 1.28 -9.39
N ASP A 11 9.96 0.01 -9.72
CA ASP A 11 8.99 -1.02 -9.41
C ASP A 11 9.68 -2.37 -9.25
N ILE A 12 9.05 -3.23 -8.47
CA ILE A 12 9.50 -4.59 -8.19
C ILE A 12 8.32 -5.54 -8.29
N ASP A 13 8.60 -6.80 -8.59
CA ASP A 13 7.59 -7.85 -8.57
C ASP A 13 8.24 -9.19 -8.27
N PHE A 14 7.55 -10.02 -7.47
CA PHE A 14 7.99 -11.35 -7.16
C PHE A 14 7.46 -12.38 -8.16
N HIS A 15 8.27 -13.38 -8.45
CA HIS A 15 7.80 -14.53 -9.21
C HIS A 15 6.75 -15.32 -8.41
N PRO A 16 5.64 -15.74 -9.02
CA PRO A 16 4.51 -16.33 -8.30
C PRO A 16 4.81 -17.68 -7.61
N SER A 17 5.83 -18.40 -8.02
CA SER A 17 6.16 -19.73 -7.47
C SER A 17 7.63 -19.95 -7.14
N ASP A 18 8.56 -19.22 -7.78
CA ASP A 18 9.99 -19.42 -7.60
C ASP A 18 10.61 -18.26 -6.80
N HIS A 19 11.76 -18.50 -6.20
CA HIS A 19 12.50 -17.49 -5.44
C HIS A 19 13.23 -16.50 -6.37
N LEU A 20 12.42 -15.83 -7.21
CA LEU A 20 12.90 -14.82 -8.15
C LEU A 20 12.20 -13.49 -7.86
N ILE A 21 12.92 -12.40 -8.05
CA ILE A 21 12.40 -11.04 -7.97
C ILE A 21 12.92 -10.22 -9.15
N SER A 22 12.04 -9.46 -9.76
CA SER A 22 12.38 -8.52 -10.84
C SER A 22 12.35 -7.09 -10.34
N ALA A 23 13.19 -6.23 -10.94
CA ALA A 23 13.24 -4.81 -10.65
C ALA A 23 13.41 -4.00 -11.93
N GLY A 24 12.59 -2.96 -12.09
CA GLY A 24 12.68 -1.97 -13.16
C GLY A 24 13.45 -0.73 -12.70
N LEU A 25 14.45 -0.30 -13.50
CA LEU A 25 15.39 0.74 -13.11
C LEU A 25 15.17 2.05 -13.86
N ILE A 26 15.70 3.13 -13.27
CA ILE A 26 15.63 4.51 -13.81
C ILE A 26 16.23 4.66 -15.22
N ASN A 27 17.15 3.83 -15.58
CA ASN A 27 17.82 3.88 -16.89
C ASN A 27 17.19 2.95 -17.94
N GLY A 28 15.99 2.40 -17.67
CA GLY A 28 15.27 1.50 -18.56
C GLY A 28 15.67 0.03 -18.45
N ASP A 29 16.62 -0.32 -17.58
CA ASP A 29 17.02 -1.71 -17.40
C ASP A 29 16.01 -2.49 -16.56
N LEU A 30 15.81 -3.75 -16.93
CA LEU A 30 15.11 -4.78 -16.16
C LEU A 30 16.16 -5.72 -15.58
N LEU A 31 16.13 -5.90 -14.25
CA LEU A 31 16.95 -6.87 -13.53
C LEU A 31 16.12 -8.04 -13.04
N LEU A 32 16.72 -9.21 -13.03
CA LEU A 32 16.16 -10.41 -12.40
C LEU A 32 17.17 -10.99 -11.42
N TYR A 33 16.75 -11.21 -10.19
CA TYR A 33 17.54 -11.82 -9.14
C TYR A 33 16.90 -13.11 -8.65
N ARG A 34 17.76 -14.08 -8.31
CA ARG A 34 17.40 -15.21 -7.44
C ARG A 34 17.81 -14.86 -6.03
N TYR A 35 16.87 -15.03 -5.09
CA TYR A 35 17.13 -14.86 -3.66
C TYR A 35 16.97 -16.20 -2.92
N SER A 36 17.68 -16.33 -1.78
CA SER A 36 17.60 -17.49 -0.90
C SER A 36 17.94 -17.04 0.52
N ALA A 37 17.37 -17.68 1.53
CA ALA A 37 17.69 -17.38 2.92
C ALA A 37 19.17 -17.63 3.26
N ASP A 38 19.80 -18.61 2.61
CA ASP A 38 21.13 -19.10 2.95
C ASP A 38 22.27 -18.55 2.09
N SER A 39 21.96 -17.72 1.08
CA SER A 39 22.97 -17.23 0.14
C SER A 39 22.72 -15.78 -0.28
N LEU A 40 23.78 -15.13 -0.73
CA LEU A 40 23.67 -13.79 -1.31
C LEU A 40 22.80 -13.83 -2.58
N PRO A 41 22.00 -12.77 -2.81
CA PRO A 41 21.19 -12.65 -4.03
C PRO A 41 22.03 -12.75 -5.29
N GLN A 42 21.61 -13.58 -6.24
CA GLN A 42 22.29 -13.78 -7.49
C GLN A 42 21.55 -13.09 -8.63
N ARG A 43 22.20 -12.17 -9.34
CA ARG A 43 21.65 -11.58 -10.55
C ARG A 43 21.67 -12.61 -11.68
N LEU A 44 20.51 -12.90 -12.25
CA LEU A 44 20.32 -13.85 -13.35
C LEU A 44 20.29 -13.14 -14.70
N LEU A 45 19.58 -12.01 -14.79
CA LEU A 45 19.41 -11.23 -16.02
C LEU A 45 19.60 -9.73 -15.76
N GLU A 46 20.12 -9.06 -16.78
CA GLU A 46 20.13 -7.62 -16.95
C GLU A 46 19.79 -7.33 -18.41
N VAL A 47 18.65 -6.72 -18.65
CA VAL A 47 18.13 -6.44 -20.00
C VAL A 47 17.84 -4.96 -20.11
N HIS A 48 18.38 -4.30 -21.14
CA HIS A 48 17.97 -2.94 -21.47
C HIS A 48 16.60 -2.98 -22.16
N ALA A 49 15.56 -2.84 -21.31
CA ALA A 49 14.17 -3.03 -21.72
C ALA A 49 13.61 -1.80 -22.45
N HIS A 50 13.97 -0.60 -22.01
CA HIS A 50 13.39 0.65 -22.46
C HIS A 50 14.45 1.74 -22.66
N THR A 51 14.13 2.75 -23.46
CA THR A 51 15.01 3.91 -23.69
C THR A 51 14.93 4.93 -22.56
N GLU A 52 13.82 4.88 -21.79
CA GLU A 52 13.62 5.68 -20.59
C GLU A 52 13.45 4.77 -19.36
N SER A 53 13.09 5.33 -18.20
CA SER A 53 12.97 4.55 -16.97
C SER A 53 11.93 3.41 -17.09
N CYS A 54 12.23 2.27 -16.51
CA CYS A 54 11.32 1.14 -16.39
C CYS A 54 10.46 1.36 -15.13
N ARG A 55 9.24 1.92 -15.30
CA ARG A 55 8.37 2.35 -14.18
C ARG A 55 7.45 1.28 -13.65
N ALA A 56 7.16 0.26 -14.44
CA ALA A 56 6.28 -0.83 -14.05
C ALA A 56 6.86 -2.18 -14.45
N VAL A 57 6.77 -3.17 -13.57
CA VAL A 57 7.29 -4.53 -13.79
C VAL A 57 6.31 -5.54 -13.23
N ARG A 58 5.88 -6.54 -14.03
CA ARG A 58 5.01 -7.64 -13.53
C ARG A 58 5.36 -8.97 -14.20
N PHE A 59 5.46 -10.02 -13.39
CA PHE A 59 5.50 -11.38 -13.90
C PHE A 59 4.13 -11.77 -14.47
N ILE A 60 4.11 -12.37 -15.63
CA ILE A 60 2.92 -12.90 -16.30
C ILE A 60 3.12 -14.37 -16.71
N ASN A 61 2.06 -15.02 -17.18
CA ASN A 61 2.11 -16.41 -17.68
C ASN A 61 2.74 -17.37 -16.65
N ASN A 62 2.31 -17.30 -15.38
CA ASN A 62 2.86 -18.11 -14.29
C ASN A 62 4.38 -17.95 -14.14
N GLY A 63 4.87 -16.73 -14.31
CA GLY A 63 6.29 -16.38 -14.12
C GLY A 63 7.19 -16.60 -15.34
N ARG A 64 6.67 -17.10 -16.46
CA ARG A 64 7.49 -17.35 -17.67
C ARG A 64 7.91 -16.09 -18.41
N ALA A 65 7.20 -15.02 -18.22
CA ALA A 65 7.53 -13.73 -18.82
C ALA A 65 7.37 -12.59 -17.83
N ILE A 66 8.11 -11.51 -18.08
CA ILE A 66 8.00 -10.23 -17.35
C ILE A 66 7.50 -9.20 -18.34
N VAL A 67 6.45 -8.46 -17.95
CA VAL A 67 5.98 -7.28 -18.68
C VAL A 67 6.48 -6.03 -17.98
N THR A 68 7.00 -5.09 -18.78
CA THR A 68 7.50 -3.80 -18.30
C THR A 68 6.82 -2.64 -19.04
N GLY A 69 6.68 -1.51 -18.35
CA GLY A 69 6.13 -0.26 -18.89
C GLY A 69 7.06 0.91 -18.59
N SER A 70 7.05 1.89 -19.49
CA SER A 70 8.01 2.99 -19.47
C SER A 70 7.41 4.31 -19.96
N PRO A 71 8.00 5.46 -19.58
CA PRO A 71 7.72 6.76 -20.19
C PRO A 71 7.97 6.83 -21.69
N ASP A 72 8.76 5.90 -22.27
CA ASP A 72 8.88 5.77 -23.73
C ASP A 72 7.56 5.33 -24.42
N CYS A 73 6.45 5.32 -23.68
CA CYS A 73 5.10 4.95 -24.10
C CYS A 73 4.96 3.48 -24.54
N SER A 74 5.97 2.66 -24.34
CA SER A 74 5.98 1.25 -24.75
C SER A 74 5.70 0.29 -23.60
N ILE A 75 5.20 -0.89 -23.97
CA ILE A 75 5.09 -2.06 -23.10
C ILE A 75 5.90 -3.18 -23.74
N LEU A 76 6.83 -3.78 -22.97
CA LEU A 76 7.68 -4.88 -23.41
C LEU A 76 7.37 -6.14 -22.60
N ALA A 77 7.28 -7.27 -23.27
CA ALA A 77 7.29 -8.59 -22.65
C ALA A 77 8.64 -9.28 -22.90
N THR A 78 9.29 -9.71 -21.81
CA THR A 78 10.61 -10.35 -21.82
C THR A 78 10.51 -11.78 -21.30
N ASP A 79 11.15 -12.72 -21.94
CA ASP A 79 11.24 -14.11 -21.50
C ASP A 79 12.17 -14.24 -20.30
N VAL A 80 11.72 -14.90 -19.23
CA VAL A 80 12.43 -15.01 -17.95
C VAL A 80 13.69 -15.87 -18.03
N GLU A 81 13.70 -16.89 -18.89
CA GLU A 81 14.83 -17.82 -19.02
C GLU A 81 15.95 -17.22 -19.89
N THR A 82 15.57 -16.59 -20.99
CA THR A 82 16.54 -16.14 -22.02
C THR A 82 16.85 -14.64 -21.96
N GLY A 83 16.00 -13.84 -21.31
CA GLY A 83 16.07 -12.37 -21.35
C GLY A 83 15.70 -11.78 -22.72
N SER A 84 15.17 -12.58 -23.63
CA SER A 84 14.81 -12.13 -24.97
C SER A 84 13.45 -11.44 -25.00
N ALA A 85 13.32 -10.40 -25.83
CA ALA A 85 12.03 -9.76 -26.08
C ALA A 85 11.05 -10.72 -26.77
N ILE A 86 9.90 -10.99 -26.15
CA ILE A 86 8.81 -11.80 -26.73
C ILE A 86 7.92 -10.92 -27.62
N ALA A 87 7.60 -9.73 -27.11
CA ALA A 87 6.73 -8.77 -27.78
C ALA A 87 6.99 -7.37 -27.25
N ARG A 88 6.93 -6.38 -28.14
CA ARG A 88 6.94 -4.96 -27.77
C ARG A 88 5.74 -4.30 -28.41
N LEU A 89 5.01 -3.52 -27.62
CA LEU A 89 3.94 -2.65 -28.08
C LEU A 89 4.52 -1.23 -28.06
N GLU A 90 4.98 -0.76 -29.22
CA GLU A 90 5.36 0.63 -29.40
C GLU A 90 4.09 1.49 -29.37
N ASP A 91 4.17 2.69 -28.86
CA ASP A 91 3.02 3.58 -28.72
C ASP A 91 1.80 2.91 -28.05
N ALA A 92 2.05 2.06 -27.03
CA ALA A 92 0.99 1.42 -26.27
C ALA A 92 0.05 2.44 -25.63
N HIS A 93 0.59 3.56 -25.18
CA HIS A 93 -0.14 4.70 -24.63
C HIS A 93 0.24 6.00 -25.34
N GLY A 94 -0.56 7.05 -25.14
CA GLY A 94 -0.25 8.41 -25.61
C GLY A 94 0.70 9.15 -24.69
N ASP A 95 0.80 8.71 -23.43
CA ASP A 95 1.60 9.27 -22.36
C ASP A 95 2.42 8.18 -21.68
N ALA A 96 3.28 8.58 -20.75
CA ALA A 96 4.18 7.69 -20.01
C ALA A 96 3.43 6.57 -19.28
N VAL A 97 3.82 5.31 -19.49
CA VAL A 97 3.24 4.17 -18.78
C VAL A 97 3.78 4.12 -17.34
N ASN A 98 2.89 4.26 -16.39
CA ASN A 98 3.24 4.39 -14.96
C ASN A 98 2.98 3.12 -14.16
N ARG A 99 1.90 2.39 -14.50
CA ARG A 99 1.42 1.23 -13.78
C ARG A 99 1.06 0.09 -14.69
N ILE A 100 1.38 -1.12 -14.25
CA ILE A 100 0.87 -2.35 -14.85
C ILE A 100 0.41 -3.27 -13.71
N ILE A 101 -0.73 -3.92 -13.89
CA ILE A 101 -1.20 -4.99 -13.01
C ILE A 101 -1.70 -6.19 -13.81
N ASN A 102 -1.62 -7.36 -13.20
CA ASN A 102 -2.21 -8.57 -13.74
C ASN A 102 -3.71 -8.61 -13.45
N LEU A 103 -4.52 -8.90 -14.46
CA LEU A 103 -5.96 -9.11 -14.30
C LEU A 103 -6.31 -10.58 -14.31
N THR A 104 -5.76 -11.33 -15.27
CA THR A 104 -5.89 -12.77 -15.41
C THR A 104 -4.60 -13.34 -15.98
N GLU A 105 -4.51 -14.65 -16.18
CA GLU A 105 -3.34 -15.29 -16.83
C GLU A 105 -3.01 -14.73 -18.22
N SER A 106 -4.00 -14.16 -18.91
CA SER A 106 -3.83 -13.67 -20.30
C SER A 106 -4.19 -12.20 -20.49
N THR A 107 -4.51 -11.48 -19.43
CA THR A 107 -4.85 -10.06 -19.53
C THR A 107 -4.14 -9.23 -18.46
N ILE A 108 -3.67 -8.07 -18.87
CA ILE A 108 -3.07 -7.06 -18.00
C ILE A 108 -3.81 -5.73 -18.14
N ALA A 109 -3.72 -4.88 -17.14
CA ALA A 109 -4.10 -3.47 -17.26
C ALA A 109 -2.86 -2.59 -17.11
N SER A 110 -2.82 -1.50 -17.87
CA SER A 110 -1.79 -0.45 -17.76
C SER A 110 -2.44 0.91 -17.59
N GLY A 111 -1.81 1.77 -16.81
CA GLY A 111 -2.20 3.16 -16.59
C GLY A 111 -1.06 4.09 -16.98
N ASP A 112 -1.43 5.26 -17.53
CA ASP A 112 -0.46 6.27 -17.98
C ASP A 112 -0.54 7.58 -17.18
N ASP A 113 0.37 8.51 -17.51
CA ASP A 113 0.43 9.83 -16.89
C ASP A 113 -0.73 10.75 -17.34
N GLY A 114 -1.42 10.43 -18.44
CA GLY A 114 -2.60 11.17 -18.94
C GLY A 114 -3.93 10.67 -18.38
N GLY A 115 -3.91 9.77 -17.37
CA GLY A 115 -5.13 9.26 -16.72
C GLY A 115 -5.88 8.19 -17.52
N CYS A 116 -5.26 7.66 -18.57
CA CYS A 116 -5.84 6.61 -19.39
C CYS A 116 -5.48 5.22 -18.84
N ILE A 117 -6.48 4.35 -18.73
CA ILE A 117 -6.32 2.94 -18.38
C ILE A 117 -6.63 2.10 -19.62
N LYS A 118 -5.70 1.22 -19.99
CA LYS A 118 -5.90 0.24 -21.07
C LYS A 118 -5.80 -1.19 -20.56
N VAL A 119 -6.58 -2.08 -21.18
CA VAL A 119 -6.56 -3.52 -20.91
C VAL A 119 -6.10 -4.25 -22.16
N TRP A 120 -5.16 -5.17 -21.98
CA TRP A 120 -4.49 -5.87 -23.05
C TRP A 120 -4.68 -7.38 -22.94
N ASP A 121 -4.96 -8.03 -24.06
CA ASP A 121 -4.83 -9.47 -24.19
C ASP A 121 -3.38 -9.81 -24.59
N THR A 122 -2.66 -10.48 -23.69
CA THR A 122 -1.25 -10.81 -23.88
C THR A 122 -1.01 -11.85 -24.96
N ARG A 123 -2.02 -12.71 -25.27
CA ARG A 123 -1.95 -13.72 -26.34
C ARG A 123 -2.17 -13.07 -27.71
N GLN A 124 -3.18 -12.20 -27.81
CA GLN A 124 -3.50 -11.51 -29.05
C GLN A 124 -2.63 -10.27 -29.29
N ARG A 125 -1.91 -9.81 -28.25
CA ARG A 125 -1.08 -8.60 -28.27
C ARG A 125 -1.87 -7.37 -28.71
N SER A 126 -3.11 -7.26 -28.24
CA SER A 126 -4.06 -6.23 -28.65
C SER A 126 -4.74 -5.59 -27.46
N CYS A 127 -5.10 -4.31 -27.61
CA CYS A 127 -5.90 -3.59 -26.63
C CYS A 127 -7.35 -4.05 -26.71
N CYS A 128 -7.91 -4.50 -25.58
CA CYS A 128 -9.30 -4.93 -25.46
C CYS A 128 -10.23 -3.80 -24.99
N ASN A 129 -9.77 -2.98 -24.08
CA ASN A 129 -10.55 -1.91 -23.45
C ASN A 129 -9.66 -0.68 -23.28
N THR A 130 -10.27 0.50 -23.43
CA THR A 130 -9.64 1.79 -23.13
C THR A 130 -10.61 2.62 -22.31
N PHE A 131 -10.12 3.19 -21.20
CA PHE A 131 -10.89 4.05 -20.31
C PHE A 131 -10.11 5.35 -20.10
N GLN A 132 -10.67 6.49 -20.53
CA GLN A 132 -10.19 7.79 -20.07
C GLN A 132 -10.82 8.03 -18.71
N ALA A 133 -10.13 7.57 -17.67
CA ALA A 133 -10.71 7.45 -16.34
C ALA A 133 -10.42 8.67 -15.46
N HIS A 134 -9.33 9.36 -15.73
CA HIS A 134 -8.79 10.43 -14.89
C HIS A 134 -8.22 11.57 -15.73
N GLU A 135 -7.93 12.70 -15.08
CA GLU A 135 -7.36 13.90 -15.70
C GLU A 135 -5.85 14.04 -15.42
N ASP A 136 -5.29 13.18 -14.54
CA ASP A 136 -3.88 13.15 -14.15
C ASP A 136 -3.41 11.70 -14.05
N TYR A 137 -2.12 11.49 -13.74
CA TYR A 137 -1.47 10.18 -13.74
C TYR A 137 -2.20 9.12 -12.92
N ILE A 138 -2.19 7.90 -13.44
CA ILE A 138 -2.67 6.73 -12.70
C ILE A 138 -1.62 6.35 -11.65
N SER A 139 -1.96 6.51 -10.38
CA SER A 139 -1.08 6.22 -9.26
C SER A 139 -1.05 4.74 -8.91
N ASP A 140 -2.23 4.10 -8.84
CA ASP A 140 -2.33 2.68 -8.54
C ASP A 140 -3.61 2.06 -9.09
N MET A 141 -3.64 0.73 -9.19
CA MET A 141 -4.78 -0.03 -9.68
C MET A 141 -4.94 -1.36 -8.91
N THR A 142 -6.17 -1.80 -8.73
CA THR A 142 -6.48 -3.11 -8.13
C THR A 142 -7.71 -3.74 -8.78
N LEU A 143 -7.74 -5.08 -8.87
CA LEU A 143 -8.83 -5.83 -9.50
C LEU A 143 -9.77 -6.43 -8.44
N ALA A 144 -11.07 -6.15 -8.57
CA ALA A 144 -12.13 -6.93 -7.92
C ALA A 144 -12.49 -8.13 -8.80
N SER A 145 -11.79 -9.24 -8.62
CA SER A 145 -11.85 -10.43 -9.49
C SER A 145 -13.28 -10.99 -9.66
N ASP A 146 -14.03 -11.08 -8.56
CA ASP A 146 -15.40 -11.62 -8.56
C ASP A 146 -16.35 -10.86 -9.49
N SER A 147 -16.19 -9.55 -9.54
CA SER A 147 -17.05 -8.65 -10.33
C SER A 147 -16.43 -8.21 -11.66
N MET A 148 -15.17 -8.56 -11.92
CA MET A 148 -14.38 -8.09 -13.07
C MET A 148 -14.45 -6.56 -13.19
N LYS A 149 -14.17 -5.89 -12.09
CA LYS A 149 -14.09 -4.44 -12.01
C LYS A 149 -12.68 -4.03 -11.61
N LEU A 150 -12.13 -3.14 -12.38
CA LEU A 150 -10.84 -2.52 -12.12
C LEU A 150 -11.09 -1.23 -11.36
N VAL A 151 -10.42 -1.07 -10.24
CA VAL A 151 -10.41 0.17 -9.45
C VAL A 151 -9.08 0.85 -9.71
N GLY A 152 -9.12 2.12 -10.06
CA GLY A 152 -7.95 2.97 -10.27
C GLY A 152 -7.98 4.18 -9.36
N THR A 153 -6.80 4.63 -8.94
CA THR A 153 -6.57 5.90 -8.24
C THR A 153 -5.64 6.79 -9.05
N SER A 154 -5.73 8.09 -8.83
CA SER A 154 -5.01 9.08 -9.62
C SER A 154 -4.52 10.25 -8.77
N GLY A 155 -3.48 10.94 -9.31
CA GLY A 155 -3.03 12.24 -8.84
C GLY A 155 -4.09 13.33 -8.91
N ASP A 156 -5.14 13.14 -9.72
CA ASP A 156 -6.29 14.05 -9.74
C ASP A 156 -7.16 13.99 -8.47
N GLY A 157 -6.80 13.17 -7.48
CA GLY A 157 -7.53 13.02 -6.22
C GLY A 157 -8.81 12.19 -6.34
N THR A 158 -9.05 11.49 -7.45
CA THR A 158 -10.23 10.66 -7.63
C THR A 158 -9.94 9.17 -7.68
N LEU A 159 -10.98 8.38 -7.36
CA LEU A 159 -11.03 6.94 -7.53
C LEU A 159 -12.02 6.61 -8.64
N SER A 160 -11.63 5.74 -9.57
CA SER A 160 -12.50 5.24 -10.63
C SER A 160 -12.78 3.76 -10.51
N VAL A 161 -13.95 3.32 -10.99
CA VAL A 161 -14.34 1.91 -11.09
C VAL A 161 -14.71 1.59 -12.52
N CYS A 162 -13.85 0.87 -13.22
CA CYS A 162 -14.02 0.46 -14.61
C CYS A 162 -14.61 -0.96 -14.67
N ASN A 163 -15.74 -1.11 -15.35
CA ASN A 163 -16.37 -2.41 -15.57
C ASN A 163 -15.80 -3.02 -16.86
N LEU A 164 -14.95 -4.05 -16.70
CA LEU A 164 -14.24 -4.69 -17.81
C LEU A 164 -15.20 -5.43 -18.77
N ARG A 165 -16.28 -6.02 -18.25
CA ARG A 165 -17.25 -6.75 -19.07
C ARG A 165 -18.11 -5.81 -19.93
N ARG A 166 -18.40 -4.61 -19.42
CA ARG A 166 -19.27 -3.64 -20.10
C ARG A 166 -18.48 -2.57 -20.86
N ASN A 167 -17.17 -2.61 -20.76
CA ASN A 167 -16.25 -1.61 -21.32
C ASN A 167 -16.68 -0.16 -21.02
N LYS A 168 -16.91 0.15 -19.74
CA LYS A 168 -17.29 1.49 -19.32
C LYS A 168 -16.86 1.81 -17.90
N ILE A 169 -16.60 3.07 -17.63
CA ILE A 169 -16.46 3.62 -16.29
C ILE A 169 -17.84 3.54 -15.61
N GLN A 170 -17.90 2.80 -14.50
CA GLN A 170 -19.15 2.56 -13.78
C GLN A 170 -19.39 3.61 -12.69
N ALA A 171 -18.32 4.04 -12.03
CA ALA A 171 -18.36 5.03 -10.97
C ALA A 171 -17.03 5.79 -10.93
N GLN A 172 -17.09 7.02 -10.47
CA GLN A 172 -15.95 7.86 -10.13
C GLN A 172 -16.28 8.57 -8.82
N SER A 173 -15.29 8.78 -7.95
CA SER A 173 -15.49 9.53 -6.70
C SER A 173 -15.53 11.03 -6.97
N GLU A 174 -16.02 11.79 -6.02
CA GLU A 174 -15.76 13.23 -5.97
C GLU A 174 -14.26 13.49 -5.75
N TYR A 175 -13.81 14.68 -6.11
CA TYR A 175 -12.43 15.10 -5.93
C TYR A 175 -12.07 15.13 -4.45
N SER A 176 -10.96 14.50 -4.10
CA SER A 176 -10.29 14.70 -2.81
C SER A 176 -9.41 15.95 -2.88
N GLU A 177 -9.16 16.60 -1.74
CA GLU A 177 -8.18 17.70 -1.67
C GLU A 177 -6.75 17.21 -1.89
N ASP A 178 -6.52 15.89 -1.67
CA ASP A 178 -5.23 15.23 -1.79
C ASP A 178 -5.19 14.26 -2.97
N GLU A 179 -4.01 14.06 -3.53
CA GLU A 179 -3.73 12.98 -4.47
C GLU A 179 -3.96 11.61 -3.83
N LEU A 180 -4.53 10.67 -4.56
CA LEU A 180 -4.66 9.28 -4.16
C LEU A 180 -3.48 8.48 -4.74
N LEU A 181 -2.66 7.87 -3.87
CA LEU A 181 -1.37 7.29 -4.26
C LEU A 181 -1.38 5.76 -4.36
N SER A 182 -2.21 5.11 -3.56
CA SER A 182 -2.25 3.65 -3.46
C SER A 182 -3.66 3.15 -3.19
N VAL A 183 -3.97 1.89 -3.56
CA VAL A 183 -5.31 1.33 -3.41
C VAL A 183 -5.31 -0.18 -3.13
N VAL A 184 -6.14 -0.61 -2.18
CA VAL A 184 -6.40 -2.03 -1.90
C VAL A 184 -7.88 -2.31 -1.63
N ILE A 185 -8.32 -3.54 -1.93
CA ILE A 185 -9.69 -3.99 -1.68
C ILE A 185 -9.71 -4.89 -0.45
N MET A 186 -10.55 -4.54 0.52
CA MET A 186 -10.61 -5.12 1.86
C MET A 186 -12.01 -5.63 2.22
N LYS A 187 -12.12 -6.32 3.37
CA LYS A 187 -13.40 -6.77 3.95
C LYS A 187 -14.21 -7.63 2.99
N ASN A 188 -13.56 -8.59 2.33
CA ASN A 188 -14.15 -9.46 1.31
C ASN A 188 -14.84 -8.66 0.19
N GLY A 189 -14.14 -7.69 -0.36
CA GLY A 189 -14.64 -6.86 -1.47
C GLY A 189 -15.65 -5.78 -1.08
N ARG A 190 -15.90 -5.55 0.23
CA ARG A 190 -16.89 -4.56 0.69
C ARG A 190 -16.33 -3.16 0.91
N LYS A 191 -15.01 -3.03 1.03
CA LYS A 191 -14.32 -1.77 1.25
C LYS A 191 -13.17 -1.61 0.26
N VAL A 192 -12.95 -0.39 -0.17
CA VAL A 192 -11.76 0.05 -0.89
C VAL A 192 -11.04 1.04 0.00
N VAL A 193 -9.75 0.85 0.20
CA VAL A 193 -8.89 1.70 1.03
C VAL A 193 -7.87 2.33 0.12
N CYS A 194 -7.77 3.66 0.16
CA CYS A 194 -6.81 4.45 -0.60
C CYS A 194 -5.87 5.18 0.36
N GLY A 195 -4.59 5.19 0.05
CA GLY A 195 -3.59 6.04 0.69
C GLY A 195 -3.51 7.38 -0.01
N SER A 196 -3.37 8.47 0.74
CA SER A 196 -3.30 9.81 0.20
C SER A 196 -1.95 10.49 0.46
N GLN A 197 -1.72 11.59 -0.26
CA GLN A 197 -0.52 12.43 -0.13
C GLN A 197 -0.39 13.05 1.28
N SER A 198 -1.52 13.35 1.94
CA SER A 198 -1.51 13.89 3.31
C SER A 198 -1.28 12.84 4.42
N GLY A 199 -1.05 11.57 4.07
CA GLY A 199 -0.87 10.50 5.06
C GLY A 199 -2.18 9.93 5.62
N THR A 200 -3.30 10.26 5.00
CA THR A 200 -4.63 9.79 5.40
C THR A 200 -5.02 8.53 4.60
N LEU A 201 -5.71 7.60 5.25
CA LEU A 201 -6.42 6.54 4.53
C LEU A 201 -7.87 6.93 4.32
N LEU A 202 -8.32 6.90 3.07
CA LEU A 202 -9.70 7.08 2.68
C LEU A 202 -10.36 5.73 2.46
N LEU A 203 -11.50 5.49 3.10
CA LEU A 203 -12.23 4.22 3.02
C LEU A 203 -13.53 4.43 2.25
N TYR A 204 -13.68 3.76 1.12
CA TYR A 204 -14.91 3.77 0.33
C TYR A 204 -15.71 2.49 0.57
N SER A 205 -17.03 2.59 0.62
CA SER A 205 -17.91 1.43 0.63
C SER A 205 -18.18 0.96 -0.79
N TRP A 206 -18.03 -0.36 -1.03
CA TRP A 206 -18.29 -0.92 -2.35
C TRP A 206 -19.70 -0.57 -2.84
N GLY A 207 -19.76 -0.01 -4.03
CA GLY A 207 -21.00 0.46 -4.65
C GLY A 207 -21.44 1.90 -4.30
N HIS A 208 -20.76 2.53 -3.33
CA HIS A 208 -20.97 3.92 -2.92
C HIS A 208 -19.62 4.64 -2.96
N PHE A 209 -19.24 5.06 -4.15
CA PHE A 209 -17.89 5.60 -4.42
C PHE A 209 -17.86 7.12 -4.52
N ASN A 210 -19.02 7.81 -4.48
CA ASN A 210 -19.05 9.27 -4.61
C ASN A 210 -18.25 9.96 -3.53
N ASP A 211 -18.40 9.51 -2.27
CA ASP A 211 -17.65 10.04 -1.13
C ASP A 211 -17.08 8.90 -0.28
N CYS A 212 -15.99 9.20 0.45
CA CYS A 212 -15.41 8.24 1.37
C CYS A 212 -16.35 8.03 2.57
N SER A 213 -16.54 6.77 2.96
CA SER A 213 -17.41 6.40 4.08
C SER A 213 -16.75 6.56 5.44
N ASP A 214 -15.42 6.66 5.48
CA ASP A 214 -14.60 6.82 6.68
C ASP A 214 -13.20 7.32 6.30
N ARG A 215 -12.51 7.97 7.25
CA ARG A 215 -11.15 8.50 7.10
C ARG A 215 -10.30 8.12 8.31
N PHE A 216 -9.07 7.71 8.07
CA PHE A 216 -8.08 7.51 9.12
C PHE A 216 -6.97 8.55 8.95
N ILE A 217 -7.12 9.68 9.66
CA ILE A 217 -6.29 10.89 9.51
C ILE A 217 -4.99 10.88 10.31
N ASP A 218 -4.90 10.06 11.36
CA ASP A 218 -3.73 10.03 12.27
C ASP A 218 -2.76 8.90 11.93
N LEU A 219 -2.71 8.45 10.66
CA LEU A 219 -1.86 7.33 10.28
C LEU A 219 -0.39 7.73 10.14
N SER A 220 -0.13 8.77 9.38
CA SER A 220 1.23 9.25 9.07
C SER A 220 1.22 10.75 8.84
N PRO A 221 2.27 11.48 9.25
CA PRO A 221 2.45 12.87 8.89
C PRO A 221 2.88 13.08 7.43
N ASN A 222 3.25 12.00 6.74
CA ASN A 222 3.75 11.96 5.38
C ASN A 222 2.87 11.08 4.51
N CYS A 223 3.00 11.18 3.19
CA CYS A 223 2.21 10.43 2.23
C CYS A 223 2.26 8.90 2.45
N VAL A 224 1.18 8.21 2.06
CA VAL A 224 1.06 6.75 2.08
C VAL A 224 1.14 6.26 0.64
N ASP A 225 2.38 5.99 0.20
CA ASP A 225 2.68 5.63 -1.18
C ASP A 225 2.38 4.17 -1.51
N ALA A 226 2.49 3.31 -0.52
CA ALA A 226 2.30 1.88 -0.71
C ALA A 226 1.32 1.28 0.30
N LEU A 227 0.37 0.52 -0.22
CA LEU A 227 -0.57 -0.29 0.54
C LEU A 227 -0.44 -1.75 0.13
N LEU A 228 -0.25 -2.63 1.11
CA LEU A 228 -0.21 -4.07 0.90
C LEU A 228 -1.26 -4.75 1.78
N LYS A 229 -2.15 -5.49 1.16
CA LYS A 229 -3.15 -6.27 1.88
C LYS A 229 -2.50 -7.50 2.51
N LEU A 230 -2.57 -7.60 3.83
CA LEU A 230 -2.12 -8.79 4.56
C LEU A 230 -3.26 -9.81 4.71
N ASP A 231 -4.41 -9.35 5.16
CA ASP A 231 -5.65 -10.13 5.26
C ASP A 231 -6.87 -9.20 5.10
N GLU A 232 -8.07 -9.70 5.40
CA GLU A 232 -9.30 -8.91 5.23
C GLU A 232 -9.48 -7.79 6.26
N ASP A 233 -8.67 -7.79 7.32
CA ASP A 233 -8.76 -6.84 8.44
C ASP A 233 -7.50 -5.99 8.61
N ARG A 234 -6.38 -6.39 8.01
CA ARG A 234 -5.07 -5.76 8.20
C ARG A 234 -4.37 -5.47 6.89
N ILE A 235 -3.73 -4.32 6.86
CA ILE A 235 -2.86 -3.89 5.76
C ILE A 235 -1.48 -3.52 6.30
N ILE A 236 -0.50 -3.54 5.43
CA ILE A 236 0.81 -2.96 5.66
C ILE A 236 0.88 -1.67 4.85
N THR A 237 1.33 -0.59 5.49
CA THR A 237 1.48 0.72 4.86
C THR A 237 2.96 1.09 4.79
N GLY A 238 3.37 1.64 3.66
CA GLY A 238 4.66 2.28 3.47
C GLY A 238 4.49 3.77 3.27
N SER A 239 5.31 4.57 3.93
CA SER A 239 5.22 6.01 3.88
C SER A 239 6.54 6.68 3.49
N GLU A 240 6.47 7.96 3.11
CA GLU A 240 7.60 8.76 2.63
C GLU A 240 8.74 8.88 3.66
N ASN A 241 8.44 8.81 4.96
CA ASN A 241 9.45 8.84 6.02
C ASN A 241 10.16 7.50 6.24
N GLY A 242 9.91 6.49 5.40
CA GLY A 242 10.52 5.16 5.52
C GLY A 242 9.82 4.25 6.51
N LEU A 243 8.80 4.71 7.22
CA LEU A 243 8.10 3.90 8.21
C LEU A 243 7.17 2.90 7.54
N ILE A 244 7.24 1.65 8.00
CA ILE A 244 6.36 0.56 7.59
C ILE A 244 5.54 0.14 8.80
N SER A 245 4.23 0.22 8.66
CA SER A 245 3.31 -0.03 9.77
C SER A 245 2.28 -1.10 9.44
N LEU A 246 1.97 -1.93 10.42
CA LEU A 246 0.80 -2.82 10.40
C LEU A 246 -0.41 -2.04 10.90
N VAL A 247 -1.44 -1.96 10.06
CA VAL A 247 -2.62 -1.15 10.31
C VAL A 247 -3.87 -2.03 10.25
N GLY A 248 -4.73 -1.90 11.26
CA GLY A 248 -6.06 -2.51 11.28
C GLY A 248 -7.07 -1.61 10.59
N ILE A 249 -7.99 -2.22 9.85
CA ILE A 249 -9.09 -1.55 9.16
C ILE A 249 -10.40 -1.96 9.79
N LEU A 250 -11.14 -0.97 10.32
CA LEU A 250 -12.42 -1.13 11.00
C LEU A 250 -12.38 -2.17 12.13
N PRO A 251 -11.78 -1.82 13.30
CA PRO A 251 -11.43 -0.44 13.70
C PRO A 251 -10.11 0.05 13.11
N ASN A 252 -10.09 1.32 12.68
CA ASN A 252 -8.93 1.98 12.14
C ASN A 252 -7.93 2.26 13.28
N ARG A 253 -6.77 1.62 13.22
CA ARG A 253 -5.72 1.81 14.23
C ARG A 253 -4.37 1.33 13.70
N ILE A 254 -3.32 1.99 14.11
CA ILE A 254 -1.96 1.45 13.99
C ILE A 254 -1.85 0.31 15.00
N ILE A 255 -1.58 -0.90 14.52
CA ILE A 255 -1.37 -2.07 15.38
C ILE A 255 0.04 -2.01 15.92
N GLN A 256 1.02 -1.86 15.04
CA GLN A 256 2.43 -1.71 15.39
C GLN A 256 3.24 -1.19 14.20
N PRO A 257 4.34 -0.44 14.43
CA PRO A 257 5.39 -0.28 13.43
C PRO A 257 6.07 -1.64 13.24
N ILE A 258 6.34 -2.00 11.98
CA ILE A 258 6.99 -3.28 11.64
C ILE A 258 8.47 -3.06 11.41
N ALA A 259 8.81 -2.04 10.63
CA ALA A 259 10.16 -1.75 10.21
C ALA A 259 10.30 -0.28 9.82
N GLU A 260 11.54 0.16 9.71
CA GLU A 260 11.90 1.48 9.22
C GLU A 260 12.98 1.34 8.15
N HIS A 261 12.75 1.93 7.00
CA HIS A 261 13.67 1.95 5.89
C HIS A 261 14.51 3.22 5.91
N SER A 262 15.29 3.42 6.99
CA SER A 262 16.36 4.42 7.11
C SER A 262 16.04 5.82 6.56
N GLU A 263 14.96 6.49 6.98
CA GLU A 263 14.55 7.84 6.52
C GLU A 263 14.25 7.97 5.01
N TYR A 264 14.05 6.85 4.28
CA TYR A 264 13.82 6.86 2.84
C TYR A 264 12.39 6.42 2.51
N PRO A 265 11.73 7.07 1.53
CA PRO A 265 10.38 6.73 1.13
C PRO A 265 10.18 5.26 0.80
N VAL A 266 9.09 4.68 1.26
CA VAL A 266 8.66 3.33 0.89
C VAL A 266 7.57 3.44 -0.18
N GLU A 267 7.98 3.39 -1.44
CA GLU A 267 7.06 3.57 -2.58
C GLU A 267 6.45 2.27 -3.07
N ARG A 268 7.06 1.13 -2.76
CA ARG A 268 6.59 -0.18 -3.18
C ARG A 268 6.73 -1.19 -2.07
N LEU A 269 5.64 -1.94 -1.90
CA LEU A 269 5.56 -3.12 -1.07
C LEU A 269 5.03 -4.25 -1.94
N ASP A 270 5.70 -5.38 -1.93
CA ASP A 270 5.23 -6.59 -2.60
C ASP A 270 5.43 -7.81 -1.70
N VAL A 271 4.60 -8.84 -1.87
CA VAL A 271 4.60 -10.03 -1.00
C VAL A 271 4.46 -11.32 -1.80
N VAL A 272 5.27 -12.30 -1.42
CA VAL A 272 5.13 -13.69 -1.92
C VAL A 272 4.55 -14.57 -0.83
N ALA A 273 3.43 -15.22 -1.12
CA ALA A 273 2.82 -16.28 -0.29
C ALA A 273 2.67 -15.91 1.19
N ALA A 274 2.36 -14.66 1.51
CA ALA A 274 2.14 -14.11 2.86
C ALA A 274 3.34 -14.21 3.83
N SER A 275 4.52 -14.59 3.35
CA SER A 275 5.69 -14.81 4.21
C SER A 275 6.89 -13.91 3.92
N ILE A 276 7.00 -13.34 2.74
CA ILE A 276 8.17 -12.53 2.33
C ILE A 276 7.70 -11.19 1.79
N ILE A 277 8.17 -10.09 2.38
CA ILE A 277 7.92 -8.72 1.91
C ILE A 277 9.18 -8.17 1.28
N SER A 278 9.05 -7.55 0.11
CA SER A 278 10.07 -6.69 -0.46
C SER A 278 9.66 -5.24 -0.35
N ILE A 279 10.64 -4.39 -0.06
CA ILE A 279 10.47 -2.96 0.13
C ILE A 279 11.44 -2.23 -0.76
N MET A 280 10.92 -1.25 -1.47
CA MET A 280 11.70 -0.40 -2.36
C MET A 280 11.57 1.07 -2.00
N SER A 281 12.66 1.80 -2.11
CA SER A 281 12.77 3.23 -1.90
C SER A 281 13.35 3.96 -3.10
N ARG A 282 12.85 5.18 -3.36
CA ARG A 282 13.15 6.01 -4.54
C ARG A 282 14.01 7.26 -4.25
N LEU A 283 15.09 7.18 -3.52
CA LEU A 283 15.97 8.35 -3.41
C LEU A 283 17.27 8.18 -4.20
N SER A 284 17.71 9.26 -4.85
CA SER A 284 18.81 9.32 -5.83
C SER A 284 20.14 8.66 -5.41
N PHE A 285 20.27 8.32 -4.14
CA PHE A 285 21.49 7.72 -3.58
C PHE A 285 21.34 6.26 -3.15
N ILE A 286 20.09 5.70 -3.13
CA ILE A 286 19.83 4.36 -2.64
C ILE A 286 19.52 3.42 -3.79
N LYS A 287 20.36 2.41 -3.85
CA LYS A 287 20.41 1.40 -4.89
C LYS A 287 20.09 0.03 -4.31
N PHE A 288 19.36 0.00 -3.18
CA PHE A 288 19.13 -1.22 -2.43
C PHE A 288 17.63 -1.53 -2.35
N MET A 289 17.34 -2.79 -2.56
CA MET A 289 16.05 -3.41 -2.28
C MET A 289 16.21 -4.26 -1.04
N GLN A 290 15.27 -4.20 -0.12
CA GLN A 290 15.29 -5.02 1.08
C GLN A 290 14.20 -6.11 1.00
N ILE A 291 14.58 -7.32 1.32
CA ILE A 291 13.68 -8.48 1.40
C ILE A 291 13.67 -8.98 2.83
N TRP A 292 12.49 -9.07 3.43
CA TRP A 292 12.30 -9.51 4.81
C TRP A 292 11.34 -10.68 4.90
N ASP A 293 11.55 -11.52 5.91
CA ASP A 293 10.58 -12.51 6.33
C ASP A 293 9.50 -11.80 7.18
N LEU A 294 8.25 -11.90 6.75
CA LEU A 294 7.13 -11.24 7.43
C LEU A 294 6.84 -11.85 8.79
N ASP A 295 7.00 -13.17 8.93
CA ASP A 295 6.74 -13.86 10.21
C ASP A 295 7.75 -13.42 11.26
N ASP A 296 9.02 -13.27 10.89
CA ASP A 296 10.06 -12.74 11.77
C ASP A 296 9.78 -11.31 12.21
N LEU A 297 9.38 -10.44 11.27
CA LEU A 297 9.03 -9.04 11.54
C LEU A 297 7.84 -8.91 12.51
N LEU A 298 6.80 -9.72 12.32
CA LEU A 298 5.61 -9.70 13.17
C LEU A 298 5.89 -10.26 14.57
N GLN A 299 6.85 -11.17 14.73
CA GLN A 299 7.24 -11.74 16.02
C GLN A 299 8.21 -10.83 16.82
N ASP A 300 9.18 -10.22 16.16
CA ASP A 300 10.17 -9.34 16.79
C ASP A 300 9.57 -8.04 17.34
N SER A 301 8.60 -7.47 16.65
CA SER A 301 7.87 -6.29 17.12
C SER A 301 7.11 -6.56 18.43
N GLY A 302 6.65 -7.80 18.67
CA GLY A 302 6.07 -8.23 19.95
C GLY A 302 7.07 -8.32 21.10
N ARG A 303 8.37 -8.50 20.84
CA ARG A 303 9.44 -8.57 21.84
C ARG A 303 9.96 -7.19 22.23
N THR A 304 10.05 -6.26 21.30
CA THR A 304 10.54 -4.90 21.55
C THR A 304 9.59 -4.12 22.46
N LEU A 305 8.27 -4.25 22.30
CA LEU A 305 7.27 -3.67 23.20
C LEU A 305 7.37 -4.21 24.65
N LYS A 306 7.65 -5.51 24.83
CA LYS A 306 7.85 -6.10 26.16
C LYS A 306 9.14 -5.63 26.84
N ARG A 307 10.14 -5.20 26.09
CA ARG A 307 11.41 -4.69 26.63
C ARG A 307 11.30 -3.22 27.06
N GLN A 308 10.52 -2.40 26.36
CA GLN A 308 10.28 -0.99 26.74
C GLN A 308 9.41 -0.88 28.00
N THR A 309 8.37 -1.72 28.15
CA THR A 309 7.56 -1.75 29.39
C THR A 309 8.27 -2.35 30.60
N ALA A 310 9.35 -3.12 30.42
CA ALA A 310 10.13 -3.69 31.52
C ALA A 310 11.27 -2.76 32.01
N VAL A 311 11.57 -1.68 31.30
CA VAL A 311 12.63 -0.72 31.68
C VAL A 311 12.07 0.50 32.42
N GLU A 312 10.76 0.77 32.34
CA GLU A 312 10.12 1.90 33.05
C GLU A 312 9.73 1.58 34.51
N ASP A 313 9.82 0.31 34.97
CA ASP A 313 9.45 -0.09 36.34
C ASP A 313 10.63 -0.29 37.30
N SER A 314 11.85 0.19 36.99
CA SER A 314 13.04 -0.09 37.83
C SER A 314 13.79 1.11 38.39
N ASP A 315 13.19 2.30 38.46
CA ASP A 315 13.78 3.42 39.23
C ASP A 315 12.84 3.90 40.33
N GLY A 316 12.84 3.15 41.41
CA GLY A 316 12.26 3.53 42.68
C GLY A 316 13.33 3.47 43.77
N ASP A 317 14.14 4.52 43.84
CA ASP A 317 15.11 4.71 44.94
C ASP A 317 14.38 4.99 46.24
N GLY A 318 14.59 4.11 47.22
CA GLY A 318 14.13 4.26 48.57
C GLY A 318 14.91 5.33 49.29
N MET A 319 14.23 6.28 49.91
CA MET A 319 14.71 7.04 51.07
C MET A 319 13.82 6.77 52.26
N ASP A 320 14.39 6.00 53.19
CA ASP A 320 13.94 5.89 54.59
C ASP A 320 13.97 7.29 55.30
N LEU A 321 12.87 7.70 55.86
CA LEU A 321 12.84 8.55 57.02
C LEU A 321 11.70 8.13 57.96
N ASP A 322 12.11 7.54 59.07
CA ASP A 322 11.33 7.37 60.32
C ASP A 322 10.72 8.69 60.76
N ILE A 323 9.48 8.63 61.27
CA ILE A 323 9.06 9.26 62.53
C ILE A 323 7.58 8.93 62.85
N ASN A 324 7.42 8.16 63.93
CA ASN A 324 6.37 8.11 64.98
C ASN A 324 4.87 8.35 64.69
N THR A 325 4.13 7.32 65.05
CA THR A 325 2.72 7.32 65.46
C THR A 325 2.38 8.22 66.67
N PRO A 326 1.08 8.63 66.91
CA PRO A 326 0.19 7.69 67.58
C PRO A 326 -1.32 7.76 67.20
N LYS A 327 -1.97 6.69 67.60
CA LYS A 327 -3.37 6.26 67.51
C LYS A 327 -4.42 7.26 68.05
N SER A 328 -5.62 7.25 67.48
CA SER A 328 -6.96 7.06 68.15
C SER A 328 -8.10 7.16 67.13
N ASN A 329 -8.83 6.18 66.98
CA ASN A 329 -10.08 5.64 67.52
C ASN A 329 -11.37 6.39 67.16
N LYS A 330 -12.32 5.54 66.65
CA LYS A 330 -13.81 5.62 66.72
C LYS A 330 -14.47 6.71 65.86
N GLY A 331 -15.43 6.47 65.03
CA GLY A 331 -16.50 5.48 65.06
C GLY A 331 -17.77 6.17 64.56
N THR A 332 -18.64 5.37 64.01
CA THR A 332 -20.10 5.51 63.93
C THR A 332 -20.77 5.98 62.63
N LYS A 333 -21.60 5.04 62.22
CA LYS A 333 -22.71 5.00 61.28
C LYS A 333 -23.68 6.20 61.35
N ARG A 334 -24.35 6.47 60.22
CA ARG A 334 -25.83 6.52 59.99
C ARG A 334 -26.07 7.18 58.62
N GLN A 335 -26.66 6.52 57.68
CA GLN A 335 -28.05 6.26 57.31
C GLN A 335 -28.94 7.50 57.13
N SER A 336 -29.57 7.44 55.95
CA SER A 336 -30.94 7.89 55.57
C SER A 336 -30.99 9.26 54.89
N ALA A 337 -31.50 9.29 53.73
CA ALA A 337 -32.83 9.16 53.16
C ALA A 337 -33.35 10.48 52.58
N SER A 338 -33.65 10.42 51.32
CA SER A 338 -34.89 10.74 50.63
C SER A 338 -35.30 12.21 50.35
N LYS A 339 -35.92 12.28 49.16
CA LYS A 339 -36.88 13.29 48.63
C LYS A 339 -36.24 14.54 48.03
N GLY A 340 -36.49 14.95 46.79
CA GLY A 340 -37.65 14.71 45.94
C GLY A 340 -38.10 16.08 45.40
N LEU A 341 -38.65 16.11 44.19
CA LEU A 341 -39.30 17.26 43.52
C LEU A 341 -38.35 18.28 42.87
N GLY A 342 -38.40 18.63 41.61
CA GLY A 342 -39.48 18.53 40.65
C GLY A 342 -39.44 19.80 39.76
N LEU A 343 -39.78 19.59 38.50
CA LEU A 343 -40.41 20.56 37.58
C LEU A 343 -39.55 21.61 36.83
N ASN A 344 -39.58 21.38 35.50
CA ASN A 344 -39.93 22.30 34.41
C ASN A 344 -39.09 23.55 34.20
N SER A 345 -38.50 23.71 33.02
CA SER A 345 -39.26 24.28 31.89
C SER A 345 -38.35 24.39 30.68
N SER A 346 -38.89 23.98 29.55
CA SER A 346 -38.73 24.43 28.19
C SER A 346 -38.24 25.88 28.08
N ASN A 347 -37.34 26.11 27.09
CA ASN A 347 -37.64 27.08 26.04
C ASN A 347 -36.53 27.07 24.98
N ASP A 348 -36.94 26.74 23.80
CA ASP A 348 -36.71 27.35 22.49
C ASP A 348 -35.58 28.35 22.39
N PHE A 349 -34.63 27.99 21.55
CA PHE A 349 -33.82 28.94 20.81
C PHE A 349 -33.66 28.45 19.36
N PHE A 350 -34.70 28.59 18.59
CA PHE A 350 -34.66 28.68 17.13
C PHE A 350 -35.75 29.67 16.69
N ALA A 351 -35.36 30.92 16.55
CA ALA A 351 -35.99 31.88 15.66
C ALA A 351 -34.94 32.96 15.33
N ASP A 352 -34.84 33.20 14.02
CA ASP A 352 -34.15 34.30 13.34
C ASP A 352 -32.64 34.13 13.07
N LEU A 353 -32.35 33.55 11.91
CA LEU A 353 -31.86 34.21 10.67
C LEU A 353 -31.68 33.14 9.57
#